data_bb422834db86e3ac66db894c8bc68697
#
_entry.id   bb422834db86e3ac66db894c8bc68697
#
_cell.length_a   1.000
_cell.length_b   1.000
_cell.length_c   1.000
_cell.angle_alpha   90.00
_cell.angle_beta   90.00
_cell.angle_gamma   90.00
#
_symmetry.space_group_name_H-M   'P 1'
#
loop_
_entity.id
_entity.type
_entity.pdbx_description
1 polymer ?
#
loop_
_entity_poly.entity_id
_entity_poly.type
_entity_poly.pdbx_seq_one_letter_code
_entity_poly.pdbx_strand_id
1 'polypeptide(L)'
;LILGDFDSLDEENRRHVEALRREQPDRVRVFPVIKDDTDMLAAVKEGLKRGFVSFDLYAAAQGKRLSHTIANMQCLNYLKEHGASGRLMEAEETVFLLRNETVTFDEKERGFLSLFSLGDRAEGVTIRNMKYLLDEAVVTTAFPVGVSNEFIGKAGSVTVKNGTLLVILERR
;
A
#
# COMPACT_ATOMS: atom_id res chain seq x y z
N LEU A 1 -18.90 6.79 -4.61
CA LEU A 1 -18.27 8.10 -4.80
C LEU A 1 -17.18 7.99 -5.86
N ILE A 2 -17.20 8.90 -6.83
CA ILE A 2 -16.15 9.09 -7.82
C ILE A 2 -15.52 10.46 -7.51
N LEU A 3 -14.20 10.53 -7.49
CA LEU A 3 -13.49 11.79 -7.23
C LEU A 3 -12.18 11.85 -8.03
N GLY A 4 -11.79 13.04 -8.46
CA GLY A 4 -10.61 13.29 -9.26
C GLY A 4 -10.70 14.62 -9.98
N ASP A 5 -9.66 14.98 -10.76
CA ASP A 5 -9.68 16.13 -11.68
C ASP A 5 -10.13 15.73 -13.08
N PHE A 6 -10.15 14.42 -13.39
CA PHE A 6 -10.63 13.83 -14.62
C PHE A 6 -9.90 14.30 -15.89
N ASP A 7 -8.70 14.85 -15.77
CA ASP A 7 -7.90 15.39 -16.87
C ASP A 7 -7.40 14.32 -17.84
N SER A 8 -7.16 13.11 -17.32
CA SER A 8 -6.61 11.95 -18.04
C SER A 8 -7.68 10.99 -18.58
N LEU A 9 -8.97 11.27 -18.38
CA LEU A 9 -10.05 10.44 -18.89
C LEU A 9 -10.16 10.55 -20.41
N ASP A 10 -10.39 9.40 -21.08
CA ASP A 10 -10.85 9.38 -22.45
C ASP A 10 -12.26 9.97 -22.59
N GLU A 11 -12.70 10.19 -23.82
CA GLU A 11 -13.97 10.88 -24.08
C GLU A 11 -15.19 10.08 -23.62
N GLU A 12 -15.14 8.74 -23.69
CA GLU A 12 -16.23 7.87 -23.26
C GLU A 12 -16.42 7.92 -21.75
N ASN A 13 -15.33 7.73 -20.99
CA ASN A 13 -15.35 7.79 -19.54
C ASN A 13 -15.69 9.19 -19.02
N ARG A 14 -15.25 10.25 -19.71
CA ARG A 14 -15.63 11.64 -19.40
C ARG A 14 -17.14 11.85 -19.52
N ARG A 15 -17.76 11.41 -20.61
CA ARG A 15 -19.23 11.48 -20.79
C ARG A 15 -19.97 10.70 -19.70
N HIS A 16 -19.44 9.54 -19.30
CA HIS A 16 -20.02 8.74 -18.23
C HIS A 16 -19.99 9.47 -16.87
N VAL A 17 -18.85 10.06 -16.52
CA VAL A 17 -18.72 10.85 -15.28
C VAL A 17 -19.62 12.08 -15.31
N GLU A 18 -19.72 12.79 -16.45
CA GLU A 18 -20.61 13.94 -16.59
C GLU A 18 -22.10 13.57 -16.47
N ALA A 19 -22.52 12.43 -17.04
CA ALA A 19 -23.88 11.92 -16.91
C ALA A 19 -24.17 11.60 -15.43
N LEU A 20 -23.27 10.87 -14.77
CA LEU A 20 -23.42 10.53 -13.36
C LEU A 20 -23.44 11.77 -12.46
N ARG A 21 -22.65 12.79 -12.78
CA ARG A 21 -22.64 14.06 -12.04
C ARG A 21 -23.98 14.82 -12.16
N ARG A 22 -24.68 14.71 -13.30
CA ARG A 22 -26.00 15.33 -13.49
C ARG A 22 -27.09 14.56 -12.73
N GLU A 23 -27.04 13.22 -12.78
CA GLU A 23 -28.05 12.36 -12.16
C GLU A 23 -27.87 12.23 -10.64
N GLN A 24 -26.62 12.17 -10.17
CA GLN A 24 -26.25 11.91 -8.79
C GLN A 24 -25.07 12.81 -8.36
N PRO A 25 -25.29 14.13 -8.20
CA PRO A 25 -24.22 15.10 -7.95
C PRO A 25 -23.41 14.81 -6.68
N ASP A 26 -24.03 14.24 -5.67
CA ASP A 26 -23.36 13.89 -4.41
C ASP A 26 -22.38 12.70 -4.54
N ARG A 27 -22.43 12.00 -5.66
CA ARG A 27 -21.54 10.86 -5.94
C ARG A 27 -20.33 11.22 -6.78
N VAL A 28 -20.24 12.45 -7.28
CA VAL A 28 -19.11 12.88 -8.12
C VAL A 28 -18.50 14.15 -7.53
N ARG A 29 -17.22 14.10 -7.18
CA ARG A 29 -16.46 15.23 -6.67
C ARG A 29 -15.33 15.57 -7.62
N VAL A 30 -15.42 16.73 -8.25
CA VAL A 30 -14.37 17.23 -9.14
C VAL A 30 -13.38 18.06 -8.34
N PHE A 31 -12.09 17.74 -8.46
CA PHE A 31 -11.01 18.53 -7.87
C PHE A 31 -10.42 19.50 -8.89
N PRO A 32 -9.83 20.62 -8.46
CA PRO A 32 -9.01 21.44 -9.32
C PRO A 32 -7.84 20.62 -9.89
N VAL A 33 -7.46 20.89 -11.15
CA VAL A 33 -6.27 20.27 -11.78
C VAL A 33 -5.00 20.68 -11.02
N ILE A 34 -4.94 21.96 -10.61
CA ILE A 34 -3.84 22.45 -9.77
C ILE A 34 -4.22 22.24 -8.31
N LYS A 35 -3.60 21.23 -7.69
CA LYS A 35 -3.76 20.87 -6.28
C LYS A 35 -2.47 20.24 -5.77
N ASP A 36 -2.24 20.31 -4.46
CA ASP A 36 -1.06 19.73 -3.82
C ASP A 36 -1.17 18.20 -3.64
N ASP A 37 -2.39 17.67 -3.62
CA ASP A 37 -2.66 16.24 -3.43
C ASP A 37 -2.71 15.49 -4.75
N THR A 38 -2.17 14.26 -4.78
CA THR A 38 -2.50 13.29 -5.83
C THR A 38 -3.97 12.84 -5.69
N ASP A 39 -4.58 12.34 -6.77
CA ASP A 39 -5.96 11.83 -6.70
C ASP A 39 -6.10 10.70 -5.69
N MET A 40 -5.08 9.82 -5.59
CA MET A 40 -5.05 8.74 -4.60
C MET A 40 -5.05 9.30 -3.17
N LEU A 41 -4.19 10.28 -2.87
CA LEU A 41 -4.14 10.90 -1.54
C LEU A 41 -5.46 11.62 -1.21
N ALA A 42 -6.05 12.31 -2.17
CA ALA A 42 -7.35 12.96 -2.00
C ALA A 42 -8.47 11.94 -1.72
N ALA A 43 -8.45 10.77 -2.39
CA ALA A 43 -9.38 9.67 -2.13
C ALA A 43 -9.19 9.09 -0.71
N VAL A 44 -7.96 8.88 -0.30
CA VAL A 44 -7.61 8.40 1.05
C VAL A 44 -8.10 9.40 2.12
N LYS A 45 -7.83 10.69 1.95
CA LYS A 45 -8.30 11.75 2.87
C LYS A 45 -9.83 11.77 3.00
N GLU A 46 -10.54 11.65 1.88
CA GLU A 46 -12.01 11.59 1.90
C GLU A 46 -12.53 10.33 2.60
N GLY A 47 -11.86 9.18 2.39
CA GLY A 47 -12.19 7.94 3.09
C GLY A 47 -12.00 8.06 4.61
N LEU A 48 -10.86 8.59 5.06
CA LEU A 48 -10.59 8.86 6.47
C LEU A 48 -11.62 9.82 7.08
N LYS A 49 -11.98 10.90 6.38
CA LYS A 49 -13.02 11.85 6.81
C LYS A 49 -14.37 11.17 7.00
N ARG A 50 -14.67 10.12 6.26
CA ARG A 50 -15.89 9.31 6.40
C ARG A 50 -15.79 8.23 7.48
N GLY A 51 -14.67 8.13 8.18
CA GLY A 51 -14.46 7.18 9.27
C GLY A 51 -13.99 5.80 8.83
N PHE A 52 -13.58 5.62 7.57
CA PHE A 52 -12.95 4.37 7.16
C PHE A 52 -11.54 4.25 7.76
N VAL A 53 -11.20 3.05 8.22
CA VAL A 53 -9.91 2.73 8.87
C VAL A 53 -9.13 1.61 8.15
N SER A 54 -9.68 1.07 7.08
CA SER A 54 -9.03 0.04 6.25
C SER A 54 -9.23 0.34 4.77
N PHE A 55 -8.16 0.28 3.99
CA PHE A 55 -8.13 0.70 2.59
C PHE A 55 -7.44 -0.33 1.70
N ASP A 56 -8.11 -0.75 0.64
CA ASP A 56 -7.50 -1.48 -0.46
C ASP A 56 -7.41 -0.55 -1.67
N LEU A 57 -6.18 -0.24 -2.09
CA LEU A 57 -5.86 0.68 -3.17
C LEU A 57 -5.45 -0.13 -4.40
N TYR A 58 -6.31 -0.19 -5.41
CA TYR A 58 -6.10 -0.97 -6.63
C TYR A 58 -5.40 -0.16 -7.72
N ALA A 59 -4.64 -0.83 -8.60
CA ALA A 59 -3.87 -0.24 -9.69
C ALA A 59 -2.90 0.86 -9.22
N ALA A 60 -2.32 0.69 -8.03
CA ALA A 60 -1.57 1.71 -7.34
C ALA A 60 -0.05 1.48 -7.36
N ALA A 61 0.43 0.26 -7.66
CA ALA A 61 1.84 -0.10 -7.63
C ALA A 61 2.47 -0.30 -9.03
N GLN A 62 1.70 -0.63 -10.06
CA GLN A 62 2.19 -0.94 -11.42
C GLN A 62 1.87 0.17 -12.47
N GLY A 63 1.78 1.41 -12.08
CA GLY A 63 1.55 2.53 -12.98
C GLY A 63 2.75 2.82 -13.90
N LYS A 64 2.48 3.52 -15.05
CA LYS A 64 3.54 3.93 -16.00
C LYS A 64 4.58 4.90 -15.39
N ARG A 65 4.27 5.54 -14.28
CA ARG A 65 5.11 6.54 -13.63
C ARG A 65 5.56 6.05 -12.24
N LEU A 66 6.83 5.74 -12.10
CA LEU A 66 7.44 5.30 -10.83
C LEU A 66 7.19 6.30 -9.68
N SER A 67 7.16 7.61 -9.99
CA SER A 67 6.85 8.66 -9.00
C SER A 67 5.48 8.47 -8.36
N HIS A 68 4.46 8.01 -9.11
CA HIS A 68 3.14 7.73 -8.59
C HIS A 68 3.14 6.47 -7.70
N THR A 69 3.89 5.44 -8.07
CA THR A 69 4.07 4.25 -7.24
C THR A 69 4.66 4.62 -5.87
N ILE A 70 5.72 5.44 -5.87
CA ILE A 70 6.34 5.94 -4.62
C ILE A 70 5.34 6.79 -3.82
N ALA A 71 4.61 7.70 -4.46
CA ALA A 71 3.60 8.52 -3.79
C ALA A 71 2.47 7.66 -3.18
N ASN A 72 2.07 6.57 -3.85
CA ASN A 72 1.07 5.65 -3.32
C ASN A 72 1.62 4.84 -2.12
N MET A 73 2.90 4.47 -2.10
CA MET A 73 3.54 3.91 -0.91
C MET A 73 3.56 4.92 0.26
N GLN A 74 3.75 6.22 -0.03
CA GLN A 74 3.61 7.28 0.99
C GLN A 74 2.18 7.41 1.50
N CYS A 75 1.15 7.14 0.68
CA CYS A 75 -0.24 7.08 1.16
C CYS A 75 -0.45 5.99 2.21
N LEU A 76 0.25 4.84 2.12
CA LEU A 76 0.21 3.82 3.18
C LEU A 76 0.76 4.35 4.50
N ASN A 77 1.86 5.13 4.43
CA ASN A 77 2.43 5.76 5.61
C ASN A 77 1.45 6.80 6.22
N TYR A 78 0.85 7.63 5.37
CA TYR A 78 -0.18 8.60 5.75
C TYR A 78 -1.35 7.92 6.48
N LEU A 79 -1.83 6.78 5.97
CA LEU A 79 -2.87 5.98 6.64
C LEU A 79 -2.45 5.52 8.04
N LYS A 80 -1.23 4.97 8.19
CA LYS A 80 -0.70 4.56 9.50
C LYS A 80 -0.60 5.72 10.50
N GLU A 81 -0.21 6.92 10.06
CA GLU A 81 -0.15 8.13 10.89
C GLU A 81 -1.54 8.60 11.36
N HIS A 82 -2.59 8.26 10.61
CA HIS A 82 -3.98 8.57 10.95
C HIS A 82 -4.73 7.41 11.61
N GLY A 83 -4.01 6.40 12.12
CA GLY A 83 -4.62 5.26 12.82
C GLY A 83 -5.38 4.29 11.92
N ALA A 84 -5.11 4.32 10.61
CA ALA A 84 -5.71 3.45 9.63
C ALA A 84 -4.68 2.48 9.02
N SER A 85 -5.15 1.49 8.29
CA SER A 85 -4.34 0.55 7.53
C SER A 85 -4.68 0.60 6.05
N GLY A 86 -3.70 0.28 5.20
CA GLY A 86 -3.90 0.21 3.76
C GLY A 86 -3.04 -0.83 3.10
N ARG A 87 -3.49 -1.27 1.93
CA ARG A 87 -2.74 -2.17 1.05
C ARG A 87 -2.83 -1.66 -0.38
N LEU A 88 -1.71 -1.71 -1.11
CA LEU A 88 -1.74 -1.59 -2.56
C LEU A 88 -1.99 -3.00 -3.11
N MET A 89 -3.01 -3.13 -3.94
CA MET A 89 -3.48 -4.41 -4.46
C MET A 89 -3.27 -4.46 -5.97
N GLU A 90 -2.39 -5.34 -6.41
CA GLU A 90 -2.18 -5.67 -7.81
C GLU A 90 -2.56 -7.12 -8.09
N ALA A 91 -2.53 -7.55 -9.35
CA ALA A 91 -2.93 -8.90 -9.73
C ALA A 91 -2.10 -9.98 -9.01
N GLU A 92 -0.79 -9.79 -8.92
CA GLU A 92 0.15 -10.75 -8.33
C GLU A 92 0.87 -10.20 -7.10
N GLU A 93 0.70 -8.93 -6.76
CA GLU A 93 1.41 -8.27 -5.68
C GLU A 93 0.47 -7.63 -4.67
N THR A 94 0.88 -7.65 -3.42
CA THR A 94 0.24 -6.88 -2.34
C THR A 94 1.32 -6.17 -1.55
N VAL A 95 1.17 -4.85 -1.41
CA VAL A 95 2.13 -4.02 -0.66
C VAL A 95 1.44 -3.39 0.55
N PHE A 96 2.05 -3.49 1.73
CA PHE A 96 1.52 -2.88 2.95
C PHE A 96 2.64 -2.50 3.91
N LEU A 97 2.29 -1.77 4.96
CA LEU A 97 3.23 -1.37 6.01
C LEU A 97 3.00 -2.17 7.30
N LEU A 98 4.11 -2.59 7.89
CA LEU A 98 4.17 -3.18 9.23
C LEU A 98 4.93 -2.20 10.14
N ARG A 99 4.26 -1.69 11.18
CA ARG A 99 4.86 -0.70 12.11
C ARG A 99 4.70 -1.14 13.56
N ASN A 100 5.83 -1.48 14.20
CA ASN A 100 5.88 -1.89 15.61
C ASN A 100 4.89 -3.03 15.94
N GLU A 101 4.73 -3.97 15.03
CA GLU A 101 3.72 -5.03 15.10
C GLU A 101 4.22 -6.34 14.48
N THR A 102 3.41 -7.37 14.58
CA THR A 102 3.65 -8.68 13.95
C THR A 102 2.54 -8.99 12.95
N VAL A 103 2.92 -9.47 11.78
CA VAL A 103 2.00 -10.11 10.82
C VAL A 103 2.27 -11.60 10.78
N THR A 104 1.20 -12.38 10.68
CA THR A 104 1.23 -13.84 10.50
C THR A 104 0.65 -14.22 9.15
N PHE A 105 1.21 -15.26 8.56
CA PHE A 105 0.81 -15.81 7.27
C PHE A 105 0.38 -17.25 7.43
N ASP A 106 -0.66 -17.63 6.70
CA ASP A 106 -1.18 -19.01 6.69
C ASP A 106 -0.16 -19.96 6.05
N GLU A 107 -0.20 -21.23 6.43
CA GLU A 107 0.64 -22.29 5.85
C GLU A 107 0.38 -22.53 4.35
N LYS A 108 -0.75 -22.04 3.85
CA LYS A 108 -1.12 -22.12 2.42
C LYS A 108 -0.55 -21.00 1.57
N GLU A 109 0.02 -19.95 2.19
CA GLU A 109 0.67 -18.87 1.45
C GLU A 109 1.80 -19.41 0.59
N ARG A 110 1.92 -18.86 -0.63
CA ARG A 110 2.92 -19.24 -1.64
C ARG A 110 3.50 -17.97 -2.28
N GLY A 111 4.66 -18.11 -2.89
CA GLY A 111 5.37 -17.01 -3.53
C GLY A 111 6.44 -16.41 -2.64
N PHE A 112 6.68 -15.13 -2.81
CA PHE A 112 7.77 -14.43 -2.15
C PHE A 112 7.27 -13.33 -1.22
N LEU A 113 8.12 -13.02 -0.25
CA LEU A 113 7.99 -11.90 0.65
C LEU A 113 9.26 -11.07 0.60
N SER A 114 9.13 -9.77 0.36
CA SER A 114 10.24 -8.83 0.42
C SER A 114 9.99 -7.77 1.50
N LEU A 115 11.06 -7.37 2.21
CA LEU A 115 11.03 -6.40 3.29
C LEU A 115 12.01 -5.26 3.00
N PHE A 116 11.55 -4.03 3.19
CA PHE A 116 12.37 -2.82 3.12
C PHE A 116 12.10 -1.93 4.32
N SER A 117 13.14 -1.33 4.90
CA SER A 117 12.93 -0.29 5.90
C SER A 117 12.32 0.94 5.26
N LEU A 118 11.22 1.44 5.80
CA LEU A 118 10.62 2.72 5.43
C LEU A 118 11.02 3.77 6.48
N GLY A 119 12.22 4.24 6.39
CA GLY A 119 12.91 5.08 7.36
C GLY A 119 14.36 4.64 7.45
N ASP A 120 15.19 5.29 8.22
CA ASP A 120 16.62 4.98 8.32
C ASP A 120 16.87 3.53 8.69
N ARG A 121 16.12 3.02 9.65
CA ARG A 121 16.21 1.63 10.14
C ARG A 121 14.89 1.11 10.71
N ALA A 122 14.77 -0.21 10.72
CA ALA A 122 13.78 -0.99 11.47
C ALA A 122 14.54 -1.99 12.35
N GLU A 123 14.21 -2.05 13.64
CA GLU A 123 14.94 -2.82 14.66
C GLU A 123 14.09 -3.94 15.23
N GLY A 124 14.75 -5.00 15.70
CA GLY A 124 14.08 -6.18 16.21
C GLY A 124 13.27 -6.90 15.13
N VAL A 125 13.77 -6.87 13.89
CA VAL A 125 13.13 -7.56 12.78
C VAL A 125 13.37 -9.05 12.90
N THR A 126 12.27 -9.80 13.01
CA THR A 126 12.30 -11.25 13.19
C THR A 126 11.42 -11.91 12.14
N ILE A 127 11.98 -12.89 11.41
CA ILE A 127 11.24 -13.72 10.43
C ILE A 127 11.26 -15.16 10.92
N ARG A 128 10.10 -15.81 11.00
CA ARG A 128 9.94 -17.20 11.42
C ARG A 128 9.24 -18.02 10.34
N ASN A 129 9.66 -19.30 10.24
CA ASN A 129 9.05 -20.32 9.38
C ASN A 129 9.01 -19.95 7.89
N MET A 130 10.00 -19.23 7.40
CA MET A 130 10.26 -18.94 6.01
C MET A 130 11.63 -19.47 5.61
N LYS A 131 11.97 -19.44 4.33
CA LYS A 131 13.23 -19.98 3.79
C LYS A 131 14.45 -19.30 4.41
N TYR A 132 14.41 -17.99 4.54
CA TYR A 132 15.47 -17.19 5.19
C TYR A 132 14.95 -16.59 6.48
N LEU A 133 15.66 -16.80 7.59
CA LEU A 133 15.25 -16.35 8.89
C LEU A 133 16.04 -15.10 9.28
N LEU A 134 15.39 -14.22 10.01
CA LEU A 134 16.03 -13.13 10.76
C LEU A 134 15.67 -13.28 12.24
N ASP A 135 16.60 -12.90 13.10
CA ASP A 135 16.39 -12.91 14.55
C ASP A 135 16.91 -11.61 15.15
N GLU A 136 15.98 -10.78 15.64
CA GLU A 136 16.24 -9.46 16.24
C GLU A 136 17.16 -8.57 15.36
N ALA A 137 17.07 -8.71 14.05
CA ALA A 137 17.95 -8.02 13.10
C ALA A 137 17.60 -6.54 12.97
N VAL A 138 18.57 -5.77 12.48
CA VAL A 138 18.37 -4.38 12.03
C VAL A 138 18.33 -4.37 10.51
N VAL A 139 17.22 -3.88 9.95
CA VAL A 139 17.04 -3.65 8.52
C VAL A 139 17.16 -2.17 8.24
N THR A 140 18.00 -1.78 7.29
CA THR A 140 18.26 -0.38 6.96
C THR A 140 17.91 -0.08 5.51
N THR A 141 17.74 1.20 5.17
CA THR A 141 17.57 1.64 3.76
C THR A 141 18.83 1.49 2.92
N ALA A 142 20.00 1.36 3.54
CA ALA A 142 21.28 1.28 2.84
C ALA A 142 21.63 -0.13 2.35
N PHE A 143 20.96 -1.16 2.86
CA PHE A 143 21.30 -2.54 2.53
C PHE A 143 20.03 -3.39 2.33
N PRO A 144 19.81 -3.96 1.13
CA PRO A 144 18.59 -4.70 0.78
C PRO A 144 18.57 -6.13 1.33
N VAL A 145 18.69 -6.32 2.64
CA VAL A 145 18.49 -7.61 3.29
C VAL A 145 17.00 -7.90 3.39
N GLY A 146 16.56 -9.09 3.08
CA GLY A 146 15.14 -9.48 3.22
C GLY A 146 14.34 -9.42 1.91
N VAL A 147 15.00 -9.32 0.77
CA VAL A 147 14.36 -9.40 -0.55
C VAL A 147 14.19 -10.85 -0.97
N SER A 148 13.03 -11.17 -1.58
CA SER A 148 12.69 -12.49 -2.16
C SER A 148 12.83 -13.65 -1.17
N ASN A 149 12.41 -13.47 0.06
CA ASN A 149 12.20 -14.58 0.98
C ASN A 149 11.03 -15.44 0.49
N GLU A 150 11.01 -16.72 0.78
CA GLU A 150 10.08 -17.69 0.19
C GLU A 150 9.24 -18.37 1.27
N PHE A 151 7.93 -18.50 1.00
CA PHE A 151 7.03 -19.31 1.83
C PHE A 151 7.33 -20.79 1.61
N ILE A 152 7.45 -21.55 2.70
CA ILE A 152 7.86 -22.97 2.68
C ILE A 152 6.73 -23.93 3.09
N GLY A 153 5.48 -23.51 3.00
CA GLY A 153 4.32 -24.33 3.37
C GLY A 153 4.15 -24.51 4.88
N LYS A 154 4.57 -23.53 5.67
CA LYS A 154 4.39 -23.43 7.11
C LYS A 154 3.80 -22.06 7.46
N ALA A 155 3.01 -22.00 8.52
CA ALA A 155 2.56 -20.72 9.06
C ALA A 155 3.77 -19.87 9.44
N GLY A 156 3.96 -18.75 8.73
CA GLY A 156 5.10 -17.86 8.89
C GLY A 156 4.75 -16.59 9.65
N SER A 157 5.77 -15.84 10.07
CA SER A 157 5.56 -14.52 10.67
C SER A 157 6.70 -13.57 10.41
N VAL A 158 6.36 -12.28 10.39
CA VAL A 158 7.31 -11.17 10.40
C VAL A 158 6.95 -10.23 11.54
N THR A 159 7.93 -9.91 12.35
CA THR A 159 7.82 -8.96 13.47
C THR A 159 8.76 -7.80 13.23
N VAL A 160 8.36 -6.60 13.57
CA VAL A 160 9.23 -5.42 13.75
C VAL A 160 8.92 -4.80 15.10
N LYS A 161 9.93 -4.63 15.96
CA LYS A 161 9.75 -4.07 17.32
C LYS A 161 9.77 -2.55 17.31
N ASN A 162 10.66 -1.96 16.51
CA ASN A 162 10.80 -0.51 16.41
C ASN A 162 11.06 -0.11 14.94
N GLY A 163 10.20 0.74 14.40
CA GLY A 163 10.30 1.22 13.02
C GLY A 163 9.18 0.72 12.11
N THR A 164 9.35 0.96 10.84
CA THR A 164 8.36 0.61 9.81
C THR A 164 9.02 -0.18 8.69
N LEU A 165 8.41 -1.31 8.34
CA LEU A 165 8.77 -2.11 7.17
C LEU A 165 7.73 -1.91 6.06
N LEU A 166 8.19 -1.70 4.84
CA LEU A 166 7.40 -1.93 3.63
C LEU A 166 7.49 -3.42 3.33
N VAL A 167 6.34 -4.07 3.27
CA VAL A 167 6.20 -5.51 2.98
C VAL A 167 5.61 -5.65 1.59
N ILE A 168 6.24 -6.45 0.74
CA ILE A 168 5.75 -6.81 -0.58
C ILE A 168 5.56 -8.31 -0.61
N LEU A 169 4.34 -8.74 -0.90
CA LEU A 169 3.99 -10.14 -1.18
C LEU A 169 3.85 -10.31 -2.68
N GLU A 170 4.55 -11.28 -3.25
CA GLU A 170 4.45 -11.67 -4.64
C GLU A 170 3.86 -13.08 -4.71
N ARG A 171 2.68 -13.21 -5.32
CA ARG A 171 2.00 -14.50 -5.50
C ARG A 171 2.53 -15.20 -6.75
N ARG A 172 2.58 -16.52 -6.70
CA ARG A 172 2.86 -17.39 -7.84
C ARG A 172 1.67 -18.29 -8.15
#